data_7d5e2d121067a0a0620e33e061d6b354
#
_entry.id   7d5e2d121067a0a0620e33e061d6b354
#
_cell.length_a   1.000
_cell.length_b   1.000
_cell.length_c   1.000
_cell.angle_alpha   90.00
_cell.angle_beta   90.00
_cell.angle_gamma   90.00
#
_symmetry.space_group_name_H-M   'P 1'
#
loop_
_entity.id
_entity.type
_entity.pdbx_description
1 polymer ?
#
loop_
_entity_poly.entity_id
_entity_poly.type
_entity_poly.pdbx_seq_one_letter_code
_entity_poly.pdbx_strand_id
1 'polypeptide(L)'
;AKENISELLMGFQRPPGECCDGYDIYMIRGWDYPALLATYAKAAEVARVEHMPSIVHVSELTQPQGHSTSGSHERYKTRERLAWEAEYDCVRQFRLWILEQGFVTAETLDRMEEEDRQMVEEARKRAWEAYINPILAERQTVAELISRIAAASAQGDELGQLADRLNGIAVPNRRDLMGAVWDTLIATRSEDIPARKQLIDYRDTQNKLSEDRFGSHLYAEGAGSALNILEVKPVYSEQSPTLYGFEVLNAAFDAALARE
;
A
#
# COMPACT_ATOMS: atom_id res chain seq x y z
N ALA A 1 -19.98 8.03 -27.73
CA ALA A 1 -20.05 7.29 -26.47
C ALA A 1 -21.14 7.89 -25.60
N LYS A 2 -21.89 7.05 -24.86
CA LYS A 2 -22.85 7.56 -23.88
C LYS A 2 -22.09 8.09 -22.66
N GLU A 3 -22.51 9.25 -22.17
CA GLU A 3 -21.86 9.90 -21.02
C GLU A 3 -22.26 9.28 -19.67
N ASN A 4 -23.40 8.57 -19.64
CA ASN A 4 -23.99 8.03 -18.42
C ASN A 4 -24.02 6.50 -18.44
N ILE A 5 -23.32 5.88 -17.48
CA ILE A 5 -23.26 4.43 -17.35
C ILE A 5 -24.63 3.81 -17.03
N SER A 6 -25.47 4.50 -16.28
CA SER A 6 -26.82 4.00 -15.97
C SER A 6 -27.72 3.93 -17.23
N GLU A 7 -27.60 4.90 -18.14
CA GLU A 7 -28.30 4.84 -19.43
C GLU A 7 -27.81 3.66 -20.28
N LEU A 8 -26.54 3.32 -20.21
CA LEU A 8 -25.99 2.15 -20.89
C LEU A 8 -26.56 0.86 -20.33
N LEU A 9 -26.77 0.80 -19.01
CA LEU A 9 -27.23 -0.39 -18.29
C LEU A 9 -28.76 -0.49 -18.16
N MET A 10 -29.54 0.51 -18.60
CA MET A 10 -31.01 0.49 -18.51
C MET A 10 -31.66 -0.74 -19.17
N GLY A 11 -31.03 -1.33 -20.18
CA GLY A 11 -31.51 -2.57 -20.80
C GLY A 11 -31.52 -3.80 -19.90
N PHE A 12 -30.82 -3.72 -18.76
CA PHE A 12 -30.77 -4.78 -17.75
C PHE A 12 -31.63 -4.48 -16.51
N GLN A 13 -32.29 -3.33 -16.49
CA GLN A 13 -33.17 -2.98 -15.37
C GLN A 13 -34.42 -3.86 -15.43
N ARG A 14 -34.82 -4.42 -14.28
CA ARG A 14 -36.05 -5.20 -14.21
C ARG A 14 -37.28 -4.33 -14.56
N PRO A 15 -38.26 -4.85 -15.28
CA PRO A 15 -39.53 -4.15 -15.51
C PRO A 15 -40.28 -3.93 -14.18
N PRO A 16 -41.01 -2.82 -14.04
CA PRO A 16 -41.78 -2.55 -12.83
C PRO A 16 -42.80 -3.66 -12.53
N GLY A 17 -42.75 -4.24 -11.33
CA GLY A 17 -43.68 -5.30 -10.89
C GLY A 17 -43.26 -6.72 -11.25
N GLU A 18 -42.16 -6.92 -11.94
CA GLU A 18 -41.58 -8.24 -12.21
C GLU A 18 -40.54 -8.62 -11.17
N CYS A 19 -40.46 -9.92 -10.81
CA CYS A 19 -39.66 -10.36 -9.68
C CYS A 19 -38.30 -10.97 -10.03
N CYS A 20 -37.99 -11.25 -11.30
CA CYS A 20 -36.88 -12.19 -11.55
C CYS A 20 -35.91 -11.87 -12.67
N ASP A 21 -36.16 -10.91 -13.53
CA ASP A 21 -35.32 -10.62 -14.69
C ASP A 21 -34.67 -9.22 -14.58
N GLY A 22 -33.38 -9.18 -14.30
CA GLY A 22 -32.65 -7.94 -14.26
C GLY A 22 -32.28 -7.50 -12.83
N TYR A 23 -32.03 -6.21 -12.65
CA TYR A 23 -31.68 -5.59 -11.38
C TYR A 23 -32.26 -4.18 -11.27
N ASP A 24 -32.29 -3.63 -10.05
CA ASP A 24 -32.70 -2.26 -9.85
C ASP A 24 -31.55 -1.28 -10.09
N ILE A 25 -31.84 -0.18 -10.78
CA ILE A 25 -30.86 0.91 -10.98
C ILE A 25 -31.36 2.16 -10.26
N TYR A 26 -30.57 2.66 -9.34
CA TYR A 26 -30.82 3.94 -8.67
C TYR A 26 -29.76 4.96 -9.11
N MET A 27 -30.20 6.15 -9.50
CA MET A 27 -29.34 7.28 -9.81
C MET A 27 -29.50 8.36 -8.76
N ILE A 28 -28.39 8.80 -8.16
CA ILE A 28 -28.41 9.72 -7.04
C ILE A 28 -27.20 10.65 -7.10
N ARG A 29 -27.34 11.85 -6.54
CA ARG A 29 -26.25 12.83 -6.42
C ARG A 29 -25.44 12.59 -5.16
N GLY A 30 -24.11 12.63 -5.27
CA GLY A 30 -23.21 12.32 -4.15
C GLY A 30 -23.22 13.32 -3.01
N TRP A 31 -23.68 14.53 -3.27
CA TRP A 31 -23.82 15.59 -2.26
C TRP A 31 -25.19 15.62 -1.57
N ASP A 32 -26.17 14.84 -2.02
CA ASP A 32 -27.52 14.75 -1.42
C ASP A 32 -27.56 13.65 -0.38
N TYR A 33 -27.14 13.96 0.86
CA TYR A 33 -27.06 13.01 1.94
C TYR A 33 -28.40 12.35 2.31
N PRO A 34 -29.54 13.08 2.45
CA PRO A 34 -30.83 12.44 2.75
C PRO A 34 -31.25 11.44 1.67
N ALA A 35 -31.10 11.81 0.40
CA ALA A 35 -31.43 10.94 -0.70
C ALA A 35 -30.51 9.72 -0.77
N LEU A 36 -29.22 9.85 -0.44
CA LEU A 36 -28.29 8.71 -0.30
C LEU A 36 -28.80 7.72 0.74
N LEU A 37 -29.12 8.18 1.94
CA LEU A 37 -29.65 7.32 3.02
C LEU A 37 -30.91 6.58 2.58
N ALA A 38 -31.90 7.28 2.01
CA ALA A 38 -33.16 6.70 1.58
C ALA A 38 -32.93 5.65 0.46
N THR A 39 -32.06 5.95 -0.50
CA THR A 39 -31.78 5.06 -1.62
C THR A 39 -31.06 3.79 -1.17
N TYR A 40 -30.03 3.91 -0.32
CA TYR A 40 -29.32 2.74 0.19
C TYR A 40 -30.18 1.90 1.12
N ALA A 41 -31.06 2.52 1.95
CA ALA A 41 -32.02 1.78 2.77
C ALA A 41 -32.95 0.96 1.89
N LYS A 42 -33.52 1.56 0.83
CA LYS A 42 -34.41 0.87 -0.12
C LYS A 42 -33.69 -0.24 -0.88
N ALA A 43 -32.48 0.03 -1.41
CA ALA A 43 -31.70 -0.98 -2.11
C ALA A 43 -31.36 -2.18 -1.22
N ALA A 44 -31.00 -1.91 0.06
CA ALA A 44 -30.74 -2.95 1.03
C ALA A 44 -31.98 -3.77 1.40
N GLU A 45 -33.15 -3.13 1.52
CA GLU A 45 -34.43 -3.80 1.77
C GLU A 45 -34.77 -4.74 0.60
N VAL A 46 -34.74 -4.24 -0.61
CA VAL A 46 -35.02 -5.03 -1.82
C VAL A 46 -34.05 -6.22 -1.95
N ALA A 47 -32.77 -5.99 -1.72
CA ALA A 47 -31.77 -7.07 -1.76
C ALA A 47 -32.00 -8.16 -0.69
N ARG A 48 -32.45 -7.77 0.51
CA ARG A 48 -32.70 -8.72 1.62
C ARG A 48 -34.03 -9.44 1.53
N VAL A 49 -35.07 -8.75 1.08
CA VAL A 49 -36.44 -9.27 1.08
C VAL A 49 -36.79 -9.94 -0.27
N GLU A 50 -36.44 -9.30 -1.38
CA GLU A 50 -36.74 -9.77 -2.71
C GLU A 50 -35.58 -10.55 -3.36
N HIS A 51 -34.42 -10.60 -2.73
CA HIS A 51 -33.18 -11.18 -3.26
C HIS A 51 -32.79 -10.61 -4.63
N MET A 52 -33.09 -9.34 -4.86
CA MET A 52 -32.84 -8.65 -6.10
C MET A 52 -31.59 -7.79 -6.02
N PRO A 53 -30.61 -7.93 -6.92
CA PRO A 53 -29.43 -7.09 -6.94
C PRO A 53 -29.76 -5.66 -7.34
N SER A 54 -29.00 -4.70 -6.82
CA SER A 54 -29.17 -3.29 -7.10
C SER A 54 -27.86 -2.65 -7.51
N ILE A 55 -27.94 -1.73 -8.48
CA ILE A 55 -26.85 -0.83 -8.86
C ILE A 55 -27.22 0.57 -8.37
N VAL A 56 -26.38 1.15 -7.52
CA VAL A 56 -26.52 2.55 -7.09
C VAL A 56 -25.45 3.37 -7.80
N HIS A 57 -25.88 4.18 -8.78
CA HIS A 57 -25.00 5.10 -9.48
C HIS A 57 -25.00 6.45 -8.76
N VAL A 58 -23.94 6.70 -8.02
CA VAL A 58 -23.70 7.97 -7.35
C VAL A 58 -22.97 8.90 -8.32
N SER A 59 -23.68 9.92 -8.80
CA SER A 59 -23.18 10.93 -9.74
C SER A 59 -22.83 12.23 -9.02
N GLU A 60 -22.24 13.16 -9.74
CA GLU A 60 -21.90 14.50 -9.24
C GLU A 60 -21.04 14.46 -7.95
N LEU A 61 -20.15 13.49 -7.85
CA LEU A 61 -19.15 13.45 -6.79
C LEU A 61 -18.05 14.48 -7.05
N THR A 62 -17.59 15.07 -5.98
CA THR A 62 -16.41 15.95 -6.00
C THR A 62 -15.16 15.16 -5.63
N GLN A 63 -14.07 15.43 -6.34
CA GLN A 63 -12.77 14.84 -6.05
C GLN A 63 -11.70 15.94 -6.10
N PRO A 64 -11.38 16.55 -4.95
CA PRO A 64 -10.55 17.75 -4.91
C PRO A 64 -9.11 17.55 -5.38
N GLN A 65 -8.58 16.33 -5.33
CA GLN A 65 -7.16 16.06 -5.62
C GLN A 65 -6.92 14.94 -6.65
N GLY A 66 -7.89 14.55 -7.45
CA GLY A 66 -7.73 13.43 -8.37
C GLY A 66 -7.44 12.10 -7.64
N HIS A 67 -6.79 11.14 -8.33
CA HIS A 67 -6.52 9.81 -7.79
C HIS A 67 -5.47 9.83 -6.67
N SER A 68 -4.49 10.72 -6.77
CA SER A 68 -3.38 10.83 -5.82
C SER A 68 -2.93 12.28 -5.69
N THR A 69 -2.14 12.57 -4.68
CA THR A 69 -1.53 13.89 -4.47
C THR A 69 -0.55 14.31 -5.58
N SER A 70 -0.17 13.40 -6.47
CA SER A 70 0.74 13.66 -7.59
C SER A 70 0.10 14.35 -8.79
N GLY A 71 -1.24 14.38 -8.88
CA GLY A 71 -1.98 14.96 -9.99
C GLY A 71 -2.85 16.14 -9.55
N SER A 72 -2.41 17.38 -9.85
CA SER A 72 -3.24 18.55 -9.61
C SER A 72 -4.43 18.56 -10.56
N HIS A 73 -5.64 18.58 -10.01
CA HIS A 73 -6.88 18.61 -10.79
C HIS A 73 -7.05 19.91 -11.56
N GLU A 74 -6.40 21.01 -11.14
CA GLU A 74 -6.40 22.28 -11.85
C GLU A 74 -5.78 22.18 -13.25
N ARG A 75 -5.02 21.14 -13.55
CA ARG A 75 -4.40 20.93 -14.87
C ARG A 75 -5.39 20.52 -15.94
N TYR A 76 -6.51 19.88 -15.57
CA TYR A 76 -7.47 19.33 -16.52
C TYR A 76 -8.93 19.74 -16.29
N LYS A 77 -9.26 20.35 -15.15
CA LYS A 77 -10.60 20.88 -14.86
C LYS A 77 -10.68 22.36 -15.21
N THR A 78 -11.83 22.80 -15.71
CA THR A 78 -12.08 24.22 -15.93
C THR A 78 -12.30 24.95 -14.60
N ARG A 79 -12.18 26.28 -14.62
CA ARG A 79 -12.42 27.10 -13.42
C ARG A 79 -13.85 26.99 -12.93
N GLU A 80 -14.81 26.91 -13.87
CA GLU A 80 -16.23 26.77 -13.57
C GLU A 80 -16.49 25.40 -12.88
N ARG A 81 -15.82 24.34 -13.35
CA ARG A 81 -15.91 23.02 -12.72
C ARG A 81 -15.32 23.02 -11.31
N LEU A 82 -14.19 23.68 -11.10
CA LEU A 82 -13.57 23.82 -9.78
C LEU A 82 -14.45 24.63 -8.82
N ALA A 83 -15.05 25.71 -9.28
CA ALA A 83 -16.00 26.51 -8.48
C ALA A 83 -17.23 25.69 -8.08
N TRP A 84 -17.79 24.93 -9.03
CA TRP A 84 -18.90 24.01 -8.76
C TRP A 84 -18.51 22.93 -7.74
N GLU A 85 -17.32 22.31 -7.86
CA GLU A 85 -16.86 21.30 -6.90
C GLU A 85 -16.65 21.87 -5.50
N ALA A 86 -16.21 23.12 -5.37
CA ALA A 86 -16.10 23.79 -4.09
C ALA A 86 -17.48 24.12 -3.47
N GLU A 87 -18.47 24.43 -4.30
CA GLU A 87 -19.85 24.69 -3.87
C GLU A 87 -20.56 23.39 -3.46
N TYR A 88 -20.44 22.35 -4.28
CA TYR A 88 -21.10 21.07 -4.08
C TYR A 88 -20.20 20.01 -3.42
N ASP A 89 -19.18 20.43 -2.69
CA ASP A 89 -18.39 19.54 -1.85
C ASP A 89 -19.31 18.79 -0.87
N CYS A 90 -19.21 17.47 -0.86
CA CYS A 90 -20.15 16.62 -0.12
C CYS A 90 -20.14 16.91 1.38
N VAL A 91 -18.99 17.22 1.96
CA VAL A 91 -18.87 17.56 3.40
C VAL A 91 -19.51 18.92 3.67
N ARG A 92 -19.26 19.90 2.80
CA ARG A 92 -19.89 21.21 2.90
C ARG A 92 -21.40 21.15 2.77
N GLN A 93 -21.93 20.41 1.80
CA GLN A 93 -23.38 20.25 1.61
C GLN A 93 -24.02 19.50 2.80
N PHE A 94 -23.35 18.52 3.35
CA PHE A 94 -23.80 17.84 4.55
C PHE A 94 -23.86 18.77 5.78
N ARG A 95 -22.83 19.62 5.97
CA ARG A 95 -22.82 20.64 7.00
C ARG A 95 -23.99 21.61 6.85
N LEU A 96 -24.27 22.11 5.65
CA LEU A 96 -25.39 23.01 5.37
C LEU A 96 -26.74 22.34 5.69
N TRP A 97 -26.90 21.09 5.31
CA TRP A 97 -28.09 20.32 5.62
C TRP A 97 -28.30 20.14 7.12
N ILE A 98 -27.26 19.80 7.88
CA ILE A 98 -27.33 19.68 9.36
C ILE A 98 -27.81 20.98 10.00
N LEU A 99 -27.28 22.12 9.52
CA LEU A 99 -27.67 23.45 10.03
C LEU A 99 -29.10 23.79 9.64
N GLU A 100 -29.53 23.50 8.41
CA GLU A 100 -30.90 23.71 7.93
C GLU A 100 -31.93 22.90 8.74
N GLN A 101 -31.58 21.65 9.09
CA GLN A 101 -32.43 20.82 9.93
C GLN A 101 -32.42 21.23 11.42
N GLY A 102 -31.55 22.15 11.81
CA GLY A 102 -31.44 22.61 13.19
C GLY A 102 -30.93 21.58 14.19
N PHE A 103 -30.21 20.56 13.72
CA PHE A 103 -29.69 19.51 14.59
C PHE A 103 -28.64 20.02 15.57
N VAL A 104 -27.78 20.93 15.14
CA VAL A 104 -26.76 21.60 15.95
C VAL A 104 -26.51 23.04 15.46
N THR A 105 -25.81 23.86 16.27
CA THR A 105 -25.43 25.23 15.88
C THR A 105 -24.12 25.25 15.07
N ALA A 106 -23.88 26.34 14.36
CA ALA A 106 -22.66 26.54 13.61
C ALA A 106 -21.42 26.49 14.52
N GLU A 107 -21.50 27.12 15.71
CA GLU A 107 -20.42 27.14 16.69
C GLU A 107 -20.07 25.72 17.18
N THR A 108 -21.09 24.85 17.31
CA THR A 108 -20.86 23.47 17.70
C THR A 108 -20.10 22.71 16.61
N LEU A 109 -20.48 22.89 15.35
CA LEU A 109 -19.77 22.27 14.21
C LEU A 109 -18.34 22.80 14.07
N ASP A 110 -18.14 24.12 14.22
CA ASP A 110 -16.81 24.72 14.15
C ASP A 110 -15.87 24.16 15.21
N ARG A 111 -16.39 23.97 16.44
CA ARG A 111 -15.63 23.37 17.53
C ARG A 111 -15.29 21.88 17.24
N MET A 112 -16.25 21.11 16.75
CA MET A 112 -16.02 19.69 16.39
C MET A 112 -14.97 19.58 15.28
N GLU A 113 -15.05 20.40 14.25
CA GLU A 113 -14.08 20.40 13.14
C GLU A 113 -12.66 20.77 13.62
N GLU A 114 -12.54 21.68 14.59
CA GLU A 114 -11.24 22.04 15.16
C GLU A 114 -10.68 20.91 16.04
N GLU A 115 -11.52 20.30 16.88
CA GLU A 115 -11.14 19.13 17.69
C GLU A 115 -10.68 17.96 16.79
N ASP A 116 -11.39 17.71 15.69
CA ASP A 116 -11.03 16.68 14.71
C ASP A 116 -9.70 16.98 14.00
N ARG A 117 -9.45 18.24 13.61
CA ARG A 117 -8.14 18.63 13.01
C ARG A 117 -7.00 18.36 13.98
N GLN A 118 -7.17 18.71 15.26
CA GLN A 118 -6.16 18.47 16.28
C GLN A 118 -5.93 16.96 16.49
N MET A 119 -7.00 16.17 16.58
CA MET A 119 -6.93 14.72 16.73
C MET A 119 -6.18 14.06 15.55
N VAL A 120 -6.49 14.47 14.32
CA VAL A 120 -5.83 13.96 13.10
C VAL A 120 -4.34 14.33 13.09
N GLU A 121 -4.00 15.58 13.45
CA GLU A 121 -2.59 16.02 13.49
C GLU A 121 -1.79 15.27 14.56
N GLU A 122 -2.37 15.05 15.73
CA GLU A 122 -1.74 14.24 16.78
C GLU A 122 -1.60 12.76 16.36
N ALA A 123 -2.63 12.20 15.72
CA ALA A 123 -2.56 10.83 15.18
C ALA A 123 -1.45 10.71 14.12
N ARG A 124 -1.34 11.69 13.24
CA ARG A 124 -0.27 11.77 12.23
C ARG A 124 1.13 11.80 12.87
N LYS A 125 1.32 12.63 13.90
CA LYS A 125 2.60 12.72 14.62
C LYS A 125 2.95 11.41 15.29
N ARG A 126 2.01 10.83 16.05
CA ARG A 126 2.22 9.52 16.71
C ARG A 126 2.55 8.41 15.70
N ALA A 127 1.83 8.36 14.59
CA ALA A 127 2.08 7.35 13.55
C ALA A 127 3.47 7.53 12.92
N TRP A 128 3.87 8.78 12.67
CA TRP A 128 5.21 9.07 12.14
C TRP A 128 6.31 8.69 13.13
N GLU A 129 6.17 9.06 14.40
CA GLU A 129 7.12 8.72 15.45
C GLU A 129 7.24 7.20 15.64
N ALA A 130 6.11 6.50 15.66
CA ALA A 130 6.07 5.04 15.75
C ALA A 130 6.77 4.35 14.56
N TYR A 131 6.71 4.96 13.37
CA TYR A 131 7.40 4.47 12.18
C TYR A 131 8.89 4.78 12.19
N ILE A 132 9.26 6.04 12.47
CA ILE A 132 10.64 6.49 12.24
C ILE A 132 11.58 6.16 13.42
N ASN A 133 11.10 6.23 14.67
CA ASN A 133 11.97 6.06 15.84
C ASN A 133 12.67 4.69 15.90
N PRO A 134 12.02 3.55 15.61
CA PRO A 134 12.73 2.28 15.53
C PRO A 134 13.84 2.28 14.47
N ILE A 135 13.61 2.91 13.31
CA ILE A 135 14.60 2.98 12.23
C ILE A 135 15.80 3.87 12.64
N LEU A 136 15.54 4.97 13.35
CA LEU A 136 16.61 5.82 13.88
C LEU A 136 17.47 5.08 14.92
N ALA A 137 16.86 4.29 15.79
CA ALA A 137 17.58 3.44 16.75
C ALA A 137 18.40 2.35 16.04
N GLU A 138 17.81 1.67 15.06
CA GLU A 138 18.51 0.69 14.20
C GLU A 138 19.69 1.36 13.47
N ARG A 139 19.50 2.58 12.92
CA ARG A 139 20.58 3.36 12.27
C ARG A 139 21.74 3.61 13.21
N GLN A 140 21.48 4.06 14.43
CA GLN A 140 22.51 4.31 15.43
C GLN A 140 23.33 3.04 15.71
N THR A 141 22.65 1.91 15.93
CA THR A 141 23.30 0.60 16.12
C THR A 141 24.21 0.23 14.96
N VAL A 142 23.73 0.38 13.72
CA VAL A 142 24.50 0.06 12.50
C VAL A 142 25.71 0.99 12.39
N ALA A 143 25.52 2.30 12.57
CA ALA A 143 26.60 3.27 12.47
C ALA A 143 27.69 3.03 13.54
N GLU A 144 27.32 2.68 14.77
CA GLU A 144 28.27 2.31 15.83
C GLU A 144 29.05 1.04 15.48
N LEU A 145 28.40 0.00 14.94
CA LEU A 145 29.08 -1.21 14.50
C LEU A 145 30.05 -0.93 13.35
N ILE A 146 29.65 -0.13 12.36
CA ILE A 146 30.52 0.28 11.25
C ILE A 146 31.73 1.06 11.79
N SER A 147 31.52 2.01 12.69
CA SER A 147 32.63 2.80 13.29
C SER A 147 33.59 1.92 14.06
N ARG A 148 33.12 0.90 14.78
CA ARG A 148 33.98 -0.06 15.49
C ARG A 148 34.77 -0.95 14.52
N ILE A 149 34.18 -1.33 13.38
CA ILE A 149 34.87 -2.06 12.31
C ILE A 149 35.91 -1.14 11.66
N ALA A 150 35.56 0.11 11.36
CA ALA A 150 36.45 1.11 10.78
C ALA A 150 37.73 1.32 11.61
N ALA A 151 37.61 1.35 12.94
CA ALA A 151 38.72 1.52 13.84
C ALA A 151 39.79 0.38 13.81
N ALA A 152 39.39 -0.80 13.27
CA ALA A 152 40.26 -1.99 13.20
C ALA A 152 40.54 -2.44 11.74
N SER A 153 39.94 -1.80 10.75
CA SER A 153 40.05 -2.17 9.33
C SER A 153 41.13 -1.39 8.62
N ALA A 154 41.76 -2.00 7.64
CA ALA A 154 42.63 -1.32 6.68
C ALA A 154 41.90 -0.25 5.85
N GLN A 155 40.56 -0.34 5.75
CA GLN A 155 39.70 0.60 5.04
C GLN A 155 38.98 1.57 6.00
N GLY A 156 39.58 1.89 7.13
CA GLY A 156 38.99 2.67 8.21
C GLY A 156 38.40 4.01 7.78
N ASP A 157 39.10 4.77 6.94
CA ASP A 157 38.65 6.08 6.46
C ASP A 157 37.37 5.98 5.59
N GLU A 158 37.31 5.00 4.69
CA GLU A 158 36.15 4.78 3.82
C GLU A 158 34.90 4.34 4.62
N LEU A 159 35.11 3.43 5.57
CA LEU A 159 34.05 2.97 6.47
C LEU A 159 33.59 4.07 7.44
N GLY A 160 34.48 4.92 7.90
CA GLY A 160 34.13 6.10 8.68
C GLY A 160 33.24 7.06 7.92
N GLN A 161 33.57 7.36 6.65
CA GLN A 161 32.74 8.17 5.78
C GLN A 161 31.39 7.51 5.49
N LEU A 162 31.32 6.18 5.39
CA LEU A 162 30.06 5.44 5.22
C LEU A 162 29.15 5.61 6.43
N ALA A 163 29.70 5.50 7.66
CA ALA A 163 28.97 5.73 8.89
C ALA A 163 28.45 7.18 8.98
N ASP A 164 29.28 8.15 8.61
CA ASP A 164 28.89 9.57 8.61
C ASP A 164 27.77 9.85 7.58
N ARG A 165 27.88 9.29 6.37
CA ARG A 165 26.83 9.40 5.36
C ARG A 165 25.51 8.81 5.87
N LEU A 166 25.56 7.62 6.48
CA LEU A 166 24.37 6.97 7.04
C LEU A 166 23.73 7.84 8.13
N ASN A 167 24.53 8.41 9.03
CA ASN A 167 24.04 9.31 10.08
C ASN A 167 23.47 10.63 9.52
N GLY A 168 23.97 11.10 8.38
CA GLY A 168 23.52 12.31 7.72
C GLY A 168 22.16 12.20 7.01
N ILE A 169 21.59 10.98 6.85
CA ILE A 169 20.29 10.80 6.22
C ILE A 169 19.19 11.32 7.15
N ALA A 170 18.50 12.39 6.75
CA ALA A 170 17.46 13.01 7.58
C ALA A 170 16.27 12.09 7.85
N VAL A 171 15.85 11.32 6.84
CA VAL A 171 14.74 10.35 6.94
C VAL A 171 15.26 9.00 6.40
N PRO A 172 15.96 8.22 7.23
CA PRO A 172 16.47 6.93 6.81
C PRO A 172 15.36 5.90 6.65
N ASN A 173 15.61 4.92 5.82
CA ASN A 173 14.80 3.72 5.72
C ASN A 173 15.68 2.47 5.89
N ARG A 174 15.05 1.30 6.11
CA ARG A 174 15.82 0.06 6.36
C ARG A 174 16.68 -0.38 5.18
N ARG A 175 16.35 0.03 3.95
CA ARG A 175 17.20 -0.22 2.77
C ARG A 175 18.53 0.53 2.88
N ASP A 176 18.51 1.77 3.37
CA ASP A 176 19.74 2.56 3.57
C ASP A 176 20.64 1.89 4.59
N LEU A 177 20.06 1.41 5.70
CA LEU A 177 20.78 0.69 6.75
C LEU A 177 21.41 -0.61 6.23
N MET A 178 20.59 -1.43 5.56
CA MET A 178 21.06 -2.71 5.03
C MET A 178 22.08 -2.54 3.90
N GLY A 179 21.96 -1.49 3.09
CA GLY A 179 22.99 -1.11 2.12
C GLY A 179 24.34 -0.85 2.79
N ALA A 180 24.36 -0.02 3.82
CA ALA A 180 25.59 0.26 4.59
C ALA A 180 26.16 -1.00 5.27
N VAL A 181 25.30 -1.89 5.78
CA VAL A 181 25.73 -3.20 6.32
C VAL A 181 26.42 -4.04 5.25
N TRP A 182 25.80 -4.17 4.07
CA TRP A 182 26.37 -4.94 2.97
C TRP A 182 27.68 -4.36 2.46
N ASP A 183 27.76 -3.05 2.26
CA ASP A 183 28.99 -2.38 1.80
C ASP A 183 30.13 -2.62 2.79
N THR A 184 29.86 -2.52 4.09
CA THR A 184 30.85 -2.79 5.15
C THR A 184 31.32 -4.24 5.13
N LEU A 185 30.39 -5.21 5.01
CA LEU A 185 30.73 -6.63 4.99
C LEU A 185 31.51 -7.03 3.74
N ILE A 186 31.24 -6.40 2.60
CA ILE A 186 31.98 -6.60 1.34
C ILE A 186 33.39 -6.03 1.47
N ALA A 187 33.52 -4.80 1.94
CA ALA A 187 34.80 -4.11 2.11
C ALA A 187 35.76 -4.90 3.03
N THR A 188 35.24 -5.48 4.11
CA THR A 188 36.01 -6.19 5.13
C THR A 188 36.02 -7.71 4.99
N ARG A 189 35.65 -8.25 3.83
CA ARG A 189 35.45 -9.70 3.63
C ARG A 189 36.67 -10.58 3.96
N SER A 190 37.90 -10.03 3.82
CA SER A 190 39.18 -10.71 4.10
C SER A 190 39.73 -10.41 5.47
N GLU A 191 39.04 -9.64 6.31
CA GLU A 191 39.52 -9.19 7.60
C GLU A 191 38.84 -9.96 8.75
N ASP A 192 39.62 -10.35 9.75
CA ASP A 192 39.14 -10.99 10.97
C ASP A 192 38.96 -9.94 12.09
N ILE A 193 37.80 -9.25 12.05
CA ILE A 193 37.45 -8.20 13.01
C ILE A 193 36.28 -8.69 13.87
N PRO A 194 36.40 -8.71 15.22
CA PRO A 194 35.33 -9.21 16.09
C PRO A 194 34.00 -8.50 15.92
N ALA A 195 33.99 -7.17 15.69
CA ALA A 195 32.80 -6.38 15.46
C ALA A 195 32.06 -6.79 14.16
N ARG A 196 32.78 -7.35 13.18
CA ARG A 196 32.20 -7.84 11.93
C ARG A 196 31.21 -8.99 12.15
N LYS A 197 31.47 -9.87 13.13
CA LYS A 197 30.54 -10.93 13.50
C LYS A 197 29.23 -10.36 14.02
N GLN A 198 29.29 -9.33 14.85
CA GLN A 198 28.08 -8.66 15.37
C GLN A 198 27.26 -8.01 14.23
N LEU A 199 27.93 -7.47 13.20
CA LEU A 199 27.25 -6.91 12.03
C LEU A 199 26.59 -8.01 11.17
N ILE A 200 27.20 -9.20 11.08
CA ILE A 200 26.60 -10.37 10.43
C ILE A 200 25.37 -10.82 11.21
N ASP A 201 25.46 -10.95 12.53
CA ASP A 201 24.34 -11.35 13.39
C ASP A 201 23.18 -10.34 13.28
N TYR A 202 23.49 -9.04 13.19
CA TYR A 202 22.48 -8.00 12.92
C TYR A 202 21.81 -8.20 11.57
N ARG A 203 22.59 -8.40 10.49
CA ARG A 203 22.07 -8.66 9.13
C ARG A 203 21.12 -9.85 9.14
N ASP A 204 21.53 -10.96 9.73
CA ASP A 204 20.76 -12.21 9.72
C ASP A 204 19.47 -12.07 10.54
N THR A 205 19.53 -11.32 11.64
CA THR A 205 18.34 -10.95 12.43
C THR A 205 17.37 -10.10 11.60
N GLN A 206 17.89 -9.07 10.91
CA GLN A 206 17.02 -8.21 10.08
C GLN A 206 16.42 -8.95 8.88
N ASN A 207 17.15 -9.90 8.28
CA ASN A 207 16.62 -10.73 7.21
C ASN A 207 15.41 -11.56 7.70
N LYS A 208 15.51 -12.21 8.86
CA LYS A 208 14.39 -12.95 9.45
C LYS A 208 13.18 -12.05 9.76
N LEU A 209 13.44 -10.87 10.36
CA LEU A 209 12.38 -9.90 10.63
C LEU A 209 11.74 -9.35 9.35
N SER A 210 12.50 -9.30 8.25
CA SER A 210 11.99 -8.84 6.96
C SER A 210 11.06 -9.85 6.31
N GLU A 211 11.28 -11.14 6.52
CA GLU A 211 10.34 -12.19 6.08
C GLU A 211 8.97 -11.99 6.71
N ASP A 212 8.92 -11.68 8.01
CA ASP A 212 7.68 -11.40 8.73
C ASP A 212 7.06 -10.04 8.34
N ARG A 213 7.86 -8.98 8.26
CA ARG A 213 7.39 -7.61 7.97
C ARG A 213 6.85 -7.42 6.57
N PHE A 214 7.43 -8.11 5.58
CA PHE A 214 7.18 -7.88 4.15
C PHE A 214 6.60 -9.12 3.45
N GLY A 215 6.47 -10.25 4.14
CA GLY A 215 5.78 -11.42 3.65
C GLY A 215 4.28 -11.15 3.48
N SER A 216 3.69 -11.73 2.45
CA SER A 216 2.24 -11.62 2.24
C SER A 216 1.42 -12.41 3.26
N HIS A 217 2.06 -13.35 3.98
CA HIS A 217 1.43 -14.36 4.86
C HIS A 217 0.31 -15.16 4.16
N LEU A 218 0.30 -15.14 2.82
CA LEU A 218 -0.64 -15.87 1.98
C LEU A 218 0.06 -17.11 1.41
N TYR A 219 0.15 -18.15 2.25
CA TYR A 219 0.75 -19.43 1.86
C TYR A 219 -0.34 -20.45 1.55
N ALA A 220 -0.13 -21.23 0.48
CA ALA A 220 -0.93 -22.42 0.24
C ALA A 220 -0.58 -23.48 1.30
N GLU A 221 -1.58 -23.98 2.04
CA GLU A 221 -1.38 -25.00 3.11
C GLU A 221 -1.58 -26.43 2.61
N GLY A 222 -2.06 -26.59 1.36
CA GLY A 222 -2.30 -27.90 0.75
C GLY A 222 -1.03 -28.65 0.38
N ALA A 223 -1.16 -29.94 0.06
CA ALA A 223 -0.05 -30.80 -0.34
C ALA A 223 0.70 -30.28 -1.59
N GLY A 224 0.03 -29.55 -2.47
CA GLY A 224 0.62 -28.91 -3.66
C GLY A 224 1.26 -27.56 -3.41
N SER A 225 1.46 -27.14 -2.16
CA SER A 225 2.13 -25.88 -1.84
C SER A 225 3.56 -25.87 -2.38
N ALA A 226 3.97 -24.72 -2.93
CA ALA A 226 5.35 -24.50 -3.37
C ALA A 226 6.37 -24.68 -2.21
N LEU A 227 5.93 -24.47 -0.95
CA LEU A 227 6.76 -24.69 0.24
C LEU A 227 7.05 -26.16 0.52
N ASN A 228 6.26 -27.07 -0.05
CA ASN A 228 6.42 -28.53 0.11
C ASN A 228 7.23 -29.16 -1.01
N ILE A 229 7.75 -28.38 -1.96
CA ILE A 229 8.59 -28.90 -3.05
C ILE A 229 9.92 -29.34 -2.47
N LEU A 230 10.22 -30.64 -2.62
CA LEU A 230 11.51 -31.19 -2.20
C LEU A 230 12.61 -30.68 -3.14
N GLU A 231 13.73 -30.26 -2.55
CA GLU A 231 14.92 -29.92 -3.31
C GLU A 231 15.42 -31.11 -4.09
N VAL A 232 15.51 -31.00 -5.42
CA VAL A 232 16.16 -31.99 -6.27
C VAL A 232 17.60 -31.54 -6.47
N LYS A 233 18.53 -32.22 -5.80
CA LYS A 233 19.95 -31.95 -5.92
C LYS A 233 20.45 -32.31 -7.31
N PRO A 234 21.27 -31.46 -7.96
CA PRO A 234 21.86 -31.78 -9.25
C PRO A 234 22.82 -32.98 -9.12
N VAL A 235 22.80 -33.86 -10.11
CA VAL A 235 23.72 -34.97 -10.21
C VAL A 235 24.63 -34.72 -11.40
N TYR A 236 25.93 -34.62 -11.13
CA TYR A 236 26.96 -34.44 -12.15
C TYR A 236 27.84 -35.68 -12.25
N SER A 237 28.31 -35.97 -13.46
CA SER A 237 29.35 -36.97 -13.72
C SER A 237 30.52 -36.36 -14.48
N GLU A 238 31.64 -37.04 -14.55
CA GLU A 238 32.79 -36.60 -15.36
C GLU A 238 32.47 -36.46 -16.87
N GLN A 239 31.39 -37.08 -17.30
CA GLN A 239 30.89 -37.03 -18.68
C GLN A 239 29.78 -36.02 -18.91
N SER A 240 29.40 -35.27 -17.85
CA SER A 240 28.37 -34.24 -17.97
C SER A 240 28.86 -33.12 -18.93
N PRO A 241 28.07 -32.75 -19.97
CA PRO A 241 28.47 -31.73 -20.92
C PRO A 241 28.53 -30.35 -20.25
N THR A 242 29.45 -29.52 -20.71
CA THR A 242 29.46 -28.09 -20.35
C THR A 242 28.45 -27.37 -21.24
N LEU A 243 27.40 -26.83 -20.64
CA LEU A 243 26.29 -26.16 -21.32
C LEU A 243 26.16 -24.71 -20.85
N TYR A 244 25.59 -23.86 -21.68
CA TYR A 244 25.14 -22.54 -21.24
C TYR A 244 23.91 -22.65 -20.33
N GLY A 245 23.72 -21.69 -19.43
CA GLY A 245 22.57 -21.71 -18.50
C GLY A 245 21.20 -21.77 -19.19
N PHE A 246 21.05 -21.13 -20.34
CA PHE A 246 19.79 -21.18 -21.12
C PHE A 246 19.50 -22.58 -21.69
N GLU A 247 20.54 -23.34 -22.07
CA GLU A 247 20.38 -24.71 -22.58
C GLU A 247 19.91 -25.65 -21.47
N VAL A 248 20.42 -25.46 -20.24
CA VAL A 248 19.95 -26.21 -19.06
C VAL A 248 18.49 -25.87 -18.75
N LEU A 249 18.12 -24.59 -18.81
CA LEU A 249 16.75 -24.16 -18.58
C LEU A 249 15.78 -24.72 -19.63
N ASN A 250 16.15 -24.65 -20.92
CA ASN A 250 15.33 -25.21 -22.00
C ASN A 250 15.12 -26.72 -21.81
N ALA A 251 16.18 -27.47 -21.55
CA ALA A 251 16.07 -28.90 -21.31
C ALA A 251 15.21 -29.23 -20.07
N ALA A 252 15.28 -28.42 -19.01
CA ALA A 252 14.45 -28.60 -17.82
C ALA A 252 12.96 -28.34 -18.11
N PHE A 253 12.64 -27.29 -18.88
CA PHE A 253 11.26 -27.00 -19.30
C PHE A 253 10.72 -28.06 -20.26
N ASP A 254 11.51 -28.50 -21.24
CA ASP A 254 11.12 -29.56 -22.16
C ASP A 254 10.79 -30.86 -21.41
N ALA A 255 11.63 -31.23 -20.43
CA ALA A 255 11.38 -32.39 -19.58
C ALA A 255 10.16 -32.22 -18.67
N ALA A 256 9.90 -31.00 -18.15
CA ALA A 256 8.74 -30.70 -17.32
C ALA A 256 7.43 -30.76 -18.11
N LEU A 257 7.43 -30.20 -19.34
CA LEU A 257 6.26 -30.15 -20.22
C LEU A 257 5.94 -31.50 -20.89
N ALA A 258 6.93 -32.40 -20.99
CA ALA A 258 6.74 -33.77 -21.49
C ALA A 258 6.15 -34.75 -20.47
N ARG A 259 5.95 -34.32 -19.22
CA ARG A 259 5.27 -35.12 -18.19
C ARG A 259 3.77 -34.90 -18.34
N GLU A 260 3.05 -35.89 -18.84
CA GLU A 260 1.60 -35.96 -18.82
C GLU A 260 1.06 -36.35 -17.42
#